data_c78103447824e9b8340ee2662096b3df
#
_entry.id   c78103447824e9b8340ee2662096b3df
#
_cell.length_a   1.000
_cell.length_b   1.000
_cell.length_c   1.000
_cell.angle_alpha   90.00
_cell.angle_beta   90.00
_cell.angle_gamma   90.00
#
_symmetry.space_group_name_H-M   'P 1'
#
loop_
_entity.id
_entity.type
_entity.pdbx_description
1 polymer ?
#
loop_
_entity_poly.entity_id
_entity_poly.type
_entity_poly.pdbx_seq_one_letter_code
_entity_poly.pdbx_strand_id
1 'polypeptide(L)'
;MDKWEMKVYNAVSVLVVIIGIIGLSWVLYGLYEEHFGKEKPVVMTQEEAKDAKVVEDKAAVSPAESRIITREIQRSADTPPAVTYYVQAPTLEKAATETAKAIKTQSPAIPPAAVKKSDRTIVTADNKLNKVDVYKISLRKAHKLKAGMTYIDNKAYLSAGYQAGRWEGLAHFGEAGFKGATVMYTLKEW
;
A
#
# COMPACT_ATOMS: atom_id res chain seq x y z
N MET A 1 -41.96 26.78 -12.11
CA MET A 1 -40.60 26.49 -12.60
C MET A 1 -40.74 25.81 -13.94
N ASP A 2 -40.24 26.45 -14.99
CA ASP A 2 -40.34 25.95 -16.35
C ASP A 2 -39.47 24.70 -16.54
N LYS A 3 -39.85 23.86 -17.51
CA LYS A 3 -39.08 22.64 -17.82
C LYS A 3 -37.58 22.93 -18.13
N TRP A 4 -37.26 24.13 -18.57
CA TRP A 4 -35.90 24.57 -18.83
C TRP A 4 -35.17 24.90 -17.54
N GLU A 5 -35.79 25.61 -16.62
CA GLU A 5 -35.24 25.93 -15.29
C GLU A 5 -34.93 24.67 -14.49
N MET A 6 -35.78 23.64 -14.57
CA MET A 6 -35.58 22.36 -13.90
C MET A 6 -34.38 21.59 -14.48
N LYS A 7 -34.16 21.66 -15.80
CA LYS A 7 -32.98 21.05 -16.45
C LYS A 7 -31.69 21.74 -16.04
N VAL A 8 -31.70 23.08 -15.99
CA VAL A 8 -30.54 23.86 -15.54
C VAL A 8 -30.25 23.60 -14.07
N TYR A 9 -31.25 23.57 -13.21
CA TYR A 9 -31.09 23.26 -11.78
C TYR A 9 -30.48 21.85 -11.58
N ASN A 10 -30.99 20.84 -12.27
CA ASN A 10 -30.45 19.49 -12.19
C ASN A 10 -29.00 19.42 -12.72
N ALA A 11 -28.68 20.11 -13.81
CA ALA A 11 -27.32 20.14 -14.34
C ALA A 11 -26.35 20.82 -13.36
N VAL A 12 -26.74 21.92 -12.74
CA VAL A 12 -25.94 22.63 -11.73
C VAL A 12 -25.75 21.75 -10.49
N SER A 13 -26.82 21.09 -10.01
CA SER A 13 -26.75 20.19 -8.86
C SER A 13 -25.78 19.01 -9.11
N VAL A 14 -25.83 18.41 -10.29
CA VAL A 14 -24.89 17.34 -10.67
C VAL A 14 -23.46 17.88 -10.74
N LEU A 15 -23.25 19.06 -11.28
CA LEU A 15 -21.91 19.68 -11.34
C LEU A 15 -21.34 19.93 -9.95
N VAL A 16 -22.15 20.46 -9.02
CA VAL A 16 -21.75 20.69 -7.63
C VAL A 16 -21.38 19.39 -6.92
N VAL A 17 -22.15 18.32 -7.14
CA VAL A 17 -21.82 17.00 -6.58
C VAL A 17 -20.50 16.45 -7.14
N ILE A 18 -20.28 16.59 -8.44
CA ILE A 18 -19.01 16.14 -9.07
C ILE A 18 -17.82 16.91 -8.50
N ILE A 19 -17.92 18.23 -8.40
CA ILE A 19 -16.86 19.07 -7.81
C ILE A 19 -16.62 18.67 -6.34
N GLY A 20 -17.67 18.41 -5.57
CA GLY A 20 -17.56 17.93 -4.18
C GLY A 20 -16.83 16.59 -4.08
N ILE A 21 -17.14 15.64 -4.95
CA ILE A 21 -16.47 14.33 -5.00
C ILE A 21 -14.98 14.48 -5.36
N ILE A 22 -14.67 15.30 -6.36
CA ILE A 22 -13.28 15.57 -6.77
C ILE A 22 -12.50 16.23 -5.62
N GLY A 23 -13.07 17.25 -4.98
CA GLY A 23 -12.46 17.93 -3.84
C GLY A 23 -12.20 16.99 -2.66
N LEU A 24 -13.21 16.17 -2.30
CA LEU A 24 -13.07 15.18 -1.25
C LEU A 24 -12.01 14.12 -1.57
N SER A 25 -11.99 13.66 -2.82
CA SER A 25 -10.97 12.69 -3.29
C SER A 25 -9.57 13.26 -3.21
N TRP A 26 -9.39 14.54 -3.50
CA TRP A 26 -8.10 15.22 -3.41
C TRP A 26 -7.62 15.39 -1.98
N VAL A 27 -8.53 15.74 -1.07
CA VAL A 27 -8.24 15.82 0.37
C VAL A 27 -7.88 14.44 0.93
N LEU A 28 -8.67 13.42 0.61
CA LEU A 28 -8.40 12.04 1.03
C LEU A 28 -7.08 11.51 0.45
N TYR A 29 -6.74 11.86 -0.80
CA TYR A 29 -5.47 11.51 -1.40
C TYR A 29 -4.29 12.21 -0.68
N GLY A 30 -4.41 13.49 -0.35
CA GLY A 30 -3.42 14.23 0.42
C GLY A 30 -3.17 13.62 1.81
N LEU A 31 -4.24 13.30 2.54
CA LEU A 31 -4.17 12.62 3.83
C LEU A 31 -3.57 11.21 3.71
N TYR A 32 -3.89 10.50 2.64
CA TYR A 32 -3.30 9.19 2.36
C TYR A 32 -1.79 9.29 2.09
N GLU A 33 -1.34 10.24 1.26
CA GLU A 33 0.09 10.45 1.00
C GLU A 33 0.85 10.87 2.26
N GLU A 34 0.28 11.71 3.09
CA GLU A 34 0.91 12.16 4.33
C GLU A 34 1.06 11.02 5.35
N HIS A 35 0.05 10.15 5.47
CA HIS A 35 0.03 9.06 6.45
C HIS A 35 0.70 7.78 5.94
N PHE A 36 0.54 7.46 4.67
CA PHE A 36 0.95 6.17 4.08
C PHE A 36 1.98 6.32 2.95
N GLY A 37 2.20 7.53 2.44
CA GLY A 37 3.03 7.78 1.27
C GLY A 37 4.53 7.79 1.52
N LYS A 38 4.98 8.07 2.75
CA LYS A 38 6.42 8.14 3.07
C LYS A 38 6.89 6.77 3.53
N GLU A 39 7.72 6.16 2.71
CA GLU A 39 8.40 4.94 3.07
C GLU A 39 9.25 5.19 4.34
N LYS A 40 9.03 4.38 5.37
CA LYS A 40 9.80 4.42 6.63
C LYS A 40 10.68 3.17 6.68
N PRO A 41 11.91 3.22 6.11
CA PRO A 41 12.81 2.09 6.20
C PRO A 41 13.15 1.82 7.66
N VAL A 42 13.06 0.56 8.07
CA VAL A 42 13.38 0.11 9.42
C VAL A 42 14.73 -0.57 9.41
N VAL A 43 15.63 -0.13 10.27
CA VAL A 43 16.97 -0.70 10.41
C VAL A 43 16.97 -1.71 11.57
N MET A 44 17.52 -2.88 11.31
CA MET A 44 17.69 -3.95 12.31
C MET A 44 18.87 -4.86 11.92
N THR A 45 19.30 -5.71 12.85
CA THR A 45 20.28 -6.75 12.52
C THR A 45 19.63 -7.87 11.72
N GLN A 46 20.42 -8.66 11.01
CA GLN A 46 19.93 -9.82 10.27
C GLN A 46 19.30 -10.88 11.20
N GLU A 47 19.77 -10.97 12.43
CA GLU A 47 19.21 -11.89 13.42
C GLU A 47 17.86 -11.40 13.95
N GLU A 48 17.74 -10.11 14.25
CA GLU A 48 16.48 -9.47 14.63
C GLU A 48 15.41 -9.60 13.53
N ALA A 49 15.80 -9.48 12.27
CA ALA A 49 14.89 -9.61 11.13
C ALA A 49 14.32 -11.03 10.94
N LYS A 50 14.91 -12.04 11.60
CA LYS A 50 14.40 -13.42 11.62
C LYS A 50 13.41 -13.68 12.75
N ASP A 51 13.31 -12.78 13.72
CA ASP A 51 12.37 -12.87 14.84
C ASP A 51 11.11 -12.05 14.57
N ALA A 52 9.98 -12.73 14.38
CA ALA A 52 8.71 -12.08 14.04
C ALA A 52 8.23 -11.09 15.12
N LYS A 53 8.54 -11.35 16.41
CA LYS A 53 8.14 -10.46 17.50
C LYS A 53 8.98 -9.17 17.49
N VAL A 54 10.28 -9.28 17.24
CA VAL A 54 11.15 -8.10 17.11
C VAL A 54 10.77 -7.26 15.89
N VAL A 55 10.44 -7.92 14.77
CA VAL A 55 9.94 -7.25 13.57
C VAL A 55 8.61 -6.55 13.82
N GLU A 56 7.69 -7.18 14.57
CA GLU A 56 6.40 -6.58 14.98
C GLU A 56 6.63 -5.25 15.73
N ASP A 57 7.49 -5.30 16.75
CA ASP A 57 7.77 -4.14 17.61
C ASP A 57 8.52 -3.02 16.85
N LYS A 58 9.60 -3.37 16.13
CA LYS A 58 10.45 -2.38 15.45
C LYS A 58 9.80 -1.78 14.20
N ALA A 59 9.07 -2.58 13.43
CA ALA A 59 8.42 -2.10 12.21
C ALA A 59 7.00 -1.59 12.45
N ALA A 60 6.49 -1.64 13.68
CA ALA A 60 5.13 -1.25 14.06
C ALA A 60 4.07 -1.88 13.12
N VAL A 61 4.13 -3.18 12.96
CA VAL A 61 3.26 -3.97 12.08
C VAL A 61 2.43 -4.97 12.90
N SER A 62 1.37 -5.52 12.31
CA SER A 62 0.58 -6.56 12.95
C SER A 62 1.34 -7.89 13.05
N PRO A 63 0.95 -8.81 13.97
CA PRO A 63 1.55 -10.15 14.07
C PRO A 63 1.48 -10.98 12.80
N ALA A 64 0.46 -10.75 11.96
CA ALA A 64 0.33 -11.42 10.67
C ALA A 64 1.34 -10.86 9.66
N GLU A 65 1.51 -9.55 9.60
CA GLU A 65 2.47 -8.88 8.73
C GLU A 65 3.91 -9.19 9.13
N SER A 66 4.24 -9.21 10.43
CA SER A 66 5.58 -9.54 10.91
C SER A 66 6.02 -10.95 10.48
N ARG A 67 5.10 -11.92 10.51
CA ARG A 67 5.38 -13.29 10.01
C ARG A 67 5.63 -13.32 8.49
N ILE A 68 4.91 -12.50 7.73
CA ILE A 68 5.13 -12.38 6.27
C ILE A 68 6.51 -11.78 6.03
N ILE A 69 6.84 -10.68 6.70
CA ILE A 69 8.14 -10.00 6.59
C ILE A 69 9.29 -10.98 6.90
N THR A 70 9.23 -11.63 8.05
CA THR A 70 10.25 -12.59 8.49
C THR A 70 10.43 -13.73 7.49
N ARG A 71 9.34 -14.27 6.96
CA ARG A 71 9.39 -15.34 5.95
C ARG A 71 10.01 -14.89 4.65
N GLU A 72 9.68 -13.69 4.15
CA GLU A 72 10.26 -13.14 2.93
C GLU A 72 11.75 -12.85 3.10
N ILE A 73 12.17 -12.34 4.25
CA ILE A 73 13.59 -12.15 4.57
C ILE A 73 14.34 -13.49 4.58
N GLN A 74 13.79 -14.50 5.25
CA GLN A 74 14.40 -15.84 5.28
C GLN A 74 14.50 -16.46 3.88
N ARG A 75 13.45 -16.32 3.07
CA ARG A 75 13.42 -16.82 1.70
C ARG A 75 14.41 -16.11 0.79
N SER A 76 14.59 -14.80 0.99
CA SER A 76 15.50 -13.98 0.19
C SER A 76 16.97 -14.12 0.62
N ALA A 77 17.23 -14.62 1.83
CA ALA A 77 18.60 -14.78 2.34
C ALA A 77 19.46 -15.73 1.49
N ASP A 78 18.82 -16.71 0.86
CA ASP A 78 19.48 -17.72 0.00
C ASP A 78 19.53 -17.30 -1.49
N THR A 79 18.97 -16.12 -1.83
CA THR A 79 18.91 -15.63 -3.22
C THR A 79 19.95 -14.52 -3.41
N PRO A 80 20.74 -14.55 -4.49
CA PRO A 80 21.67 -13.46 -4.79
C PRO A 80 20.93 -12.12 -4.89
N PRO A 81 21.50 -11.02 -4.37
CA PRO A 81 20.87 -9.70 -4.47
C PRO A 81 20.79 -9.27 -5.93
N ALA A 82 19.66 -8.68 -6.31
CA ALA A 82 19.44 -8.16 -7.66
C ALA A 82 20.41 -7.01 -8.01
N VAL A 83 20.88 -6.27 -7.01
CA VAL A 83 21.81 -5.15 -7.16
C VAL A 83 22.70 -5.06 -5.92
N THR A 84 24.00 -4.86 -6.13
CA THR A 84 25.00 -4.59 -5.08
C THR A 84 25.56 -3.19 -5.28
N TYR A 85 25.71 -2.44 -4.20
CA TYR A 85 26.38 -1.15 -4.19
C TYR A 85 27.18 -0.97 -2.90
N TYR A 86 28.13 -0.06 -2.90
CA TYR A 86 29.02 0.15 -1.77
C TYR A 86 28.70 1.45 -1.06
N VAL A 87 28.61 1.39 0.28
CA VAL A 87 28.43 2.56 1.14
C VAL A 87 29.68 2.68 2.01
N GLN A 88 30.32 3.85 1.97
CA GLN A 88 31.43 4.14 2.87
C GLN A 88 30.87 4.57 4.21
N ALA A 89 31.10 3.77 5.24
CA ALA A 89 30.72 4.09 6.61
C ALA A 89 31.69 3.41 7.59
N PRO A 90 31.94 3.98 8.78
CA PRO A 90 32.90 3.43 9.74
C PRO A 90 32.40 2.14 10.41
N THR A 91 31.11 1.91 10.44
CA THR A 91 30.50 0.67 10.96
C THR A 91 29.33 0.23 10.08
N LEU A 92 28.97 -1.07 10.17
CA LEU A 92 27.85 -1.64 9.44
C LEU A 92 26.49 -1.03 9.84
N GLU A 93 26.30 -0.72 11.11
CA GLU A 93 25.10 -0.07 11.61
C GLU A 93 24.96 1.35 11.02
N LYS A 94 26.08 2.09 10.91
CA LYS A 94 26.08 3.37 10.22
C LYS A 94 25.78 3.22 8.74
N ALA A 95 26.36 2.22 8.07
CA ALA A 95 26.07 1.91 6.67
C ALA A 95 24.56 1.63 6.47
N ALA A 96 23.96 0.82 7.34
CA ALA A 96 22.53 0.53 7.29
C ALA A 96 21.67 1.77 7.53
N THR A 97 22.05 2.62 8.49
CA THR A 97 21.35 3.87 8.79
C THR A 97 21.44 4.87 7.63
N GLU A 98 22.61 5.06 7.03
CA GLU A 98 22.77 5.94 5.86
C GLU A 98 22.02 5.38 4.64
N THR A 99 22.00 4.07 4.45
CA THR A 99 21.18 3.41 3.42
C THR A 99 19.69 3.69 3.64
N ALA A 100 19.20 3.53 4.86
CA ALA A 100 17.80 3.81 5.19
C ALA A 100 17.46 5.30 4.98
N LYS A 101 18.36 6.21 5.34
CA LYS A 101 18.19 7.64 5.10
C LYS A 101 18.17 7.95 3.60
N ALA A 102 19.07 7.38 2.81
CA ALA A 102 19.12 7.56 1.36
C ALA A 102 17.85 7.04 0.68
N ILE A 103 17.29 5.91 1.13
CA ILE A 103 15.99 5.39 0.66
C ILE A 103 14.87 6.38 0.99
N LYS A 104 14.81 6.87 2.23
CA LYS A 104 13.78 7.82 2.69
C LYS A 104 13.81 9.13 1.90
N THR A 105 14.99 9.61 1.53
CA THR A 105 15.19 10.83 0.74
C THR A 105 15.17 10.59 -0.76
N GLN A 106 14.98 9.35 -1.21
CA GLN A 106 15.03 8.94 -2.61
C GLN A 106 16.31 9.41 -3.32
N SER A 107 17.44 9.27 -2.63
CA SER A 107 18.74 9.76 -3.11
C SER A 107 19.13 9.14 -4.45
N PRO A 108 19.57 9.92 -5.45
CA PRO A 108 20.05 9.39 -6.72
C PRO A 108 21.38 8.60 -6.58
N ALA A 109 22.03 8.67 -5.41
CA ALA A 109 23.27 7.97 -5.14
C ALA A 109 23.10 6.45 -4.91
N ILE A 110 21.87 5.98 -4.76
CA ILE A 110 21.58 4.54 -4.58
C ILE A 110 20.79 3.98 -5.77
N PRO A 111 20.90 2.67 -6.03
CA PRO A 111 20.23 2.04 -7.17
C PRO A 111 18.72 2.25 -7.15
N PRO A 112 18.06 2.43 -8.34
CA PRO A 112 16.61 2.63 -8.41
C PRO A 112 15.81 1.50 -7.77
N ALA A 113 16.33 0.26 -7.76
CA ALA A 113 15.70 -0.87 -7.11
C ALA A 113 15.56 -0.68 -5.58
N ALA A 114 16.51 -0.02 -4.93
CA ALA A 114 16.50 0.25 -3.51
C ALA A 114 15.52 1.37 -3.13
N VAL A 115 15.24 2.33 -4.02
CA VAL A 115 14.29 3.43 -3.81
C VAL A 115 12.89 3.12 -4.32
N LYS A 116 12.71 2.02 -5.04
CA LYS A 116 11.38 1.61 -5.52
C LYS A 116 10.40 1.50 -4.35
N LYS A 117 9.21 2.09 -4.49
CA LYS A 117 8.18 2.07 -3.45
C LYS A 117 7.74 0.64 -3.14
N SER A 118 7.62 0.32 -1.86
CA SER A 118 7.12 -0.96 -1.34
C SER A 118 6.24 -0.72 -0.11
N ASP A 119 5.50 -1.73 0.34
CA ASP A 119 4.66 -1.60 1.54
C ASP A 119 5.52 -1.48 2.80
N ARG A 120 6.65 -2.20 2.83
CA ARG A 120 7.65 -2.12 3.91
C ARG A 120 9.04 -2.26 3.33
N THR A 121 9.97 -1.49 3.87
CA THR A 121 11.41 -1.62 3.60
C THR A 121 12.14 -1.94 4.88
N ILE A 122 12.83 -3.06 4.88
CA ILE A 122 13.69 -3.48 5.99
C ILE A 122 15.14 -3.41 5.51
N VAL A 123 15.97 -2.75 6.29
CA VAL A 123 17.41 -2.63 6.05
C VAL A 123 18.11 -3.40 7.16
N THR A 124 18.84 -4.45 6.81
CA THR A 124 19.52 -5.28 7.79
C THR A 124 21.03 -5.13 7.68
N ALA A 125 21.70 -5.08 8.84
CA ALA A 125 23.14 -5.20 8.97
C ALA A 125 23.48 -6.68 9.28
N ASP A 126 24.23 -7.34 8.41
CA ASP A 126 24.72 -8.71 8.60
C ASP A 126 26.19 -8.67 8.98
N ASN A 127 26.46 -8.76 10.27
CA ASN A 127 27.82 -8.72 10.82
C ASN A 127 28.64 -9.97 10.44
N LYS A 128 28.00 -11.09 10.08
CA LYS A 128 28.70 -12.31 9.68
C LYS A 128 29.26 -12.22 8.26
N LEU A 129 28.46 -11.64 7.36
CA LEU A 129 28.84 -11.47 5.96
C LEU A 129 29.39 -10.08 5.63
N ASN A 130 29.46 -9.19 6.64
CA ASN A 130 29.93 -7.81 6.50
C ASN A 130 29.23 -7.04 5.38
N LYS A 131 27.89 -7.12 5.35
CA LYS A 131 27.04 -6.50 4.32
C LYS A 131 25.78 -5.88 4.89
N VAL A 132 25.18 -4.97 4.12
CA VAL A 132 23.86 -4.41 4.39
C VAL A 132 22.90 -4.88 3.31
N ASP A 133 21.81 -5.52 3.70
CA ASP A 133 20.77 -5.96 2.79
C ASP A 133 19.53 -5.06 2.87
N VAL A 134 18.89 -4.80 1.74
CA VAL A 134 17.65 -4.03 1.64
C VAL A 134 16.55 -4.95 1.12
N TYR A 135 15.55 -5.18 1.95
CA TYR A 135 14.37 -5.98 1.61
C TYR A 135 13.19 -5.07 1.30
N LYS A 136 12.68 -5.18 0.08
CA LYS A 136 11.46 -4.51 -0.38
C LYS A 136 10.31 -5.49 -0.31
N ILE A 137 9.43 -5.32 0.68
CA ILE A 137 8.39 -6.30 1.01
C ILE A 137 7.03 -5.76 0.62
N SER A 138 6.30 -6.54 -0.16
CA SER A 138 4.89 -6.29 -0.46
C SER A 138 4.01 -7.07 0.51
N LEU A 139 3.32 -6.35 1.36
CA LEU A 139 2.30 -6.94 2.24
C LEU A 139 1.01 -7.08 1.44
N ARG A 140 0.63 -8.30 1.11
CA ARG A 140 -0.68 -8.55 0.51
C ARG A 140 -1.76 -8.13 1.51
N LYS A 141 -2.39 -6.99 1.27
CA LYS A 141 -3.55 -6.57 2.06
C LYS A 141 -4.70 -7.50 1.74
N ALA A 142 -4.92 -8.48 2.63
CA ALA A 142 -5.98 -9.47 2.47
C ALA A 142 -7.39 -8.85 2.52
N HIS A 143 -7.51 -7.62 3.03
CA HIS A 143 -8.78 -6.92 3.23
C HIS A 143 -8.78 -5.59 2.50
N LYS A 144 -9.82 -5.36 1.68
CA LYS A 144 -10.00 -4.11 0.94
C LYS A 144 -11.45 -3.65 1.04
N LEU A 145 -11.66 -2.36 1.31
CA LEU A 145 -12.94 -1.70 1.11
C LEU A 145 -12.97 -1.15 -0.31
N LYS A 146 -14.09 -1.30 -0.99
CA LYS A 146 -14.31 -0.84 -2.35
C LYS A 146 -15.57 0.00 -2.43
N ALA A 147 -15.54 1.04 -3.22
CA ALA A 147 -16.70 1.83 -3.58
C ALA A 147 -16.64 2.14 -5.08
N GLY A 148 -17.78 2.22 -5.71
CA GLY A 148 -17.87 2.48 -7.13
C GLY A 148 -19.31 2.62 -7.62
N MET A 149 -19.48 2.69 -8.94
CA MET A 149 -20.78 2.66 -9.61
C MET A 149 -20.88 1.45 -10.49
N THR A 150 -22.06 0.84 -10.48
CA THR A 150 -22.43 -0.26 -11.37
C THR A 150 -23.55 0.20 -12.27
N TYR A 151 -23.44 -0.07 -13.57
CA TYR A 151 -24.46 0.29 -14.54
C TYR A 151 -25.11 -0.97 -15.11
N ILE A 152 -26.41 -1.15 -14.84
CA ILE A 152 -27.18 -2.32 -15.26
C ILE A 152 -28.57 -1.84 -15.72
N ASP A 153 -29.07 -2.38 -16.81
CA ASP A 153 -30.41 -2.09 -17.35
C ASP A 153 -30.70 -0.58 -17.51
N ASN A 154 -29.74 0.14 -18.05
CA ASN A 154 -29.81 1.58 -18.26
C ASN A 154 -29.96 2.39 -16.97
N LYS A 155 -29.56 1.84 -15.81
CA LYS A 155 -29.61 2.48 -14.49
C LYS A 155 -28.26 2.41 -13.81
N ALA A 156 -27.91 3.51 -13.12
CA ALA A 156 -26.70 3.59 -12.31
C ALA A 156 -27.03 3.25 -10.85
N TYR A 157 -26.16 2.44 -10.24
CA TYR A 157 -26.23 2.04 -8.83
C TYR A 157 -24.92 2.38 -8.13
N LEU A 158 -25.01 2.94 -6.94
CA LEU A 158 -23.85 3.04 -6.06
C LEU A 158 -23.53 1.65 -5.52
N SER A 159 -22.24 1.32 -5.50
CA SER A 159 -21.77 0.03 -5.02
C SER A 159 -20.76 0.22 -3.90
N ALA A 160 -20.94 -0.50 -2.81
CA ALA A 160 -19.99 -0.57 -1.72
C ALA A 160 -19.68 -2.04 -1.45
N GLY A 161 -18.41 -2.35 -1.20
CA GLY A 161 -18.02 -3.73 -1.04
C GLY A 161 -16.80 -3.94 -0.16
N TYR A 162 -16.59 -5.20 0.15
CA TYR A 162 -15.50 -5.68 0.97
C TYR A 162 -14.87 -6.91 0.33
N GLN A 163 -13.54 -6.91 0.26
CA GLN A 163 -12.77 -8.05 -0.19
C GLN A 163 -11.98 -8.62 0.99
N ALA A 164 -12.08 -9.95 1.17
CA ALA A 164 -11.30 -10.71 2.13
C ALA A 164 -10.54 -11.83 1.41
N GLY A 165 -9.23 -11.64 1.23
CA GLY A 165 -8.43 -12.55 0.43
C GLY A 165 -8.92 -12.63 -1.01
N ARG A 166 -9.37 -13.83 -1.44
CA ARG A 166 -9.90 -14.09 -2.79
C ARG A 166 -11.40 -13.86 -2.94
N TRP A 167 -12.13 -13.68 -1.83
CA TRP A 167 -13.56 -13.42 -1.84
C TRP A 167 -13.84 -11.93 -1.85
N GLU A 168 -14.82 -11.52 -2.65
CA GLU A 168 -15.30 -10.15 -2.72
C GLU A 168 -16.83 -10.14 -2.70
N GLY A 169 -17.39 -9.27 -1.86
CA GLY A 169 -18.82 -8.99 -1.81
C GLY A 169 -19.08 -7.51 -2.10
N LEU A 170 -20.05 -7.23 -2.96
CA LEU A 170 -20.49 -5.88 -3.30
C LEU A 170 -22.00 -5.77 -3.04
N ALA A 171 -22.43 -4.71 -2.40
CA ALA A 171 -23.83 -4.33 -2.27
C ALA A 171 -24.13 -3.15 -3.22
N HIS A 172 -25.27 -3.19 -3.90
CA HIS A 172 -25.69 -2.20 -4.88
C HIS A 172 -26.91 -1.44 -4.35
N PHE A 173 -26.84 -0.11 -4.42
CA PHE A 173 -27.86 0.80 -3.90
C PHE A 173 -28.33 1.73 -5.02
N GLY A 174 -29.64 1.86 -5.18
CA GLY A 174 -30.29 2.80 -6.10
C GLY A 174 -31.17 3.78 -5.33
N GLU A 175 -31.95 4.57 -6.06
CA GLU A 175 -32.84 5.62 -5.48
C GLU A 175 -33.78 5.11 -4.37
N ALA A 176 -34.24 3.86 -4.45
CA ALA A 176 -35.13 3.24 -3.46
C ALA A 176 -34.40 2.29 -2.50
N GLY A 177 -33.09 2.49 -2.24
CA GLY A 177 -32.29 1.69 -1.31
C GLY A 177 -31.60 0.48 -1.96
N PHE A 178 -31.40 -0.59 -1.17
CA PHE A 178 -30.70 -1.79 -1.60
C PHE A 178 -31.38 -2.46 -2.81
N LYS A 179 -30.58 -2.83 -3.83
CA LYS A 179 -31.05 -3.42 -5.10
C LYS A 179 -30.54 -4.82 -5.34
N GLY A 180 -29.45 -5.18 -4.71
CA GLY A 180 -28.85 -6.51 -4.86
C GLY A 180 -27.43 -6.57 -4.37
N ALA A 181 -26.84 -7.76 -4.44
CA ALA A 181 -25.45 -7.99 -4.09
C ALA A 181 -24.77 -8.88 -5.13
N THR A 182 -23.47 -8.68 -5.28
CA THR A 182 -22.59 -9.52 -6.10
C THR A 182 -21.55 -10.17 -5.20
N VAL A 183 -21.31 -11.46 -5.40
CA VAL A 183 -20.20 -12.18 -4.76
C VAL A 183 -19.28 -12.67 -5.87
N MET A 184 -17.97 -12.38 -5.72
CA MET A 184 -16.95 -12.78 -6.66
C MET A 184 -15.84 -13.55 -5.97
N TYR A 185 -15.18 -14.42 -6.72
CA TYR A 185 -14.02 -15.15 -6.26
C TYR A 185 -12.88 -15.00 -7.26
N THR A 186 -11.70 -14.59 -6.81
CA THR A 186 -10.51 -14.44 -7.66
C THR A 186 -9.90 -15.81 -7.94
N LEU A 187 -10.01 -16.27 -9.19
CA LEU A 187 -9.49 -17.58 -9.62
C LEU A 187 -7.96 -17.58 -9.74
N LYS A 188 -7.37 -16.48 -10.21
CA LYS A 188 -5.93 -16.36 -10.44
C LYS A 188 -5.44 -14.95 -10.16
N GLU A 189 -4.26 -14.84 -9.57
CA GLU A 189 -3.47 -13.60 -9.40
C GLU A 189 -2.11 -13.83 -10.08
N TRP A 190 -1.59 -12.84 -10.79
CA TRP A 190 -0.25 -12.82 -11.44
C TRP A 190 0.54 -11.58 -11.04
#